data_fecf91987351986087bd4d9df8b7e24a
#
_entry.id   fecf91987351986087bd4d9df8b7e24a
#
_cell.length_a   1.000
_cell.length_b   1.000
_cell.length_c   1.000
_cell.angle_alpha   90.00
_cell.angle_beta   90.00
_cell.angle_gamma   90.00
#
_symmetry.space_group_name_H-M   'P 1'
#
loop_
_entity.id
_entity.type
_entity.pdbx_description
1 polymer ?
#
loop_
_entity_poly.entity_id
_entity_poly.type
_entity_poly.pdbx_seq_one_letter_code
_entity_poly.pdbx_strand_id
1 'polypeptide(L)'
;IHSIIADINDEEAVAKAIVAEHYDVVAQFIGYTAEDVKRDIRLFQNKTRQYIFISSASAYQKPLADYRITESTPLVNPYWQYSRNKIEAEEVLMAAYRTNGFPVTIVRPSHTYNGTKPPVSVHGDKGNWQILKRILEGKPVIIPGDGSSLWTLTHSKDFAKGYVGLMANPHAIGNAFHITTDESMTWNQIYQTIADALGKPLNALHVASDFLAKHSDHYDFRGELLGDKAATVVFDNSKIKRLVPDFICNTSMADGLRQAVHYMLSHPESQILDPEFDSWCDRIANAISAADKAFELS
;
A
#
# COMPACT_ATOMS: atom_id res chain seq x y z
N ILE A 1 -6.27 -24.70 12.59
CA ILE A 1 -6.84 -23.36 12.52
C ILE A 1 -8.33 -23.51 12.68
N HIS A 2 -8.93 -22.83 13.67
CA HIS A 2 -10.38 -22.70 13.79
C HIS A 2 -10.81 -21.45 13.03
N SER A 3 -11.82 -21.60 12.17
CA SER A 3 -12.41 -20.47 11.44
C SER A 3 -13.75 -20.11 12.09
N ILE A 4 -13.94 -18.83 12.38
CA ILE A 4 -15.22 -18.26 12.79
C ILE A 4 -15.72 -17.42 11.61
N ILE A 5 -16.87 -17.76 11.07
CA ILE A 5 -17.50 -16.99 9.99
C ILE A 5 -18.53 -16.08 10.65
N ALA A 6 -18.24 -14.79 10.68
CA ALA A 6 -19.11 -13.75 11.22
C ALA A 6 -18.88 -12.43 10.50
N ASP A 7 -19.91 -11.57 10.44
CA ASP A 7 -19.71 -10.16 10.10
C ASP A 7 -19.03 -9.48 11.29
N ILE A 8 -17.86 -8.90 11.08
CA ILE A 8 -17.14 -8.19 12.13
C ILE A 8 -17.93 -6.98 12.66
N ASN A 9 -18.90 -6.46 11.90
CA ASN A 9 -19.78 -5.37 12.31
C ASN A 9 -20.93 -5.85 13.21
N ASP A 10 -21.20 -7.15 13.27
CA ASP A 10 -22.08 -7.75 14.28
C ASP A 10 -21.28 -7.98 15.57
N GLU A 11 -21.11 -6.92 16.35
CA GLU A 11 -20.33 -6.94 17.59
C GLU A 11 -20.83 -7.98 18.59
N GLU A 12 -22.15 -8.22 18.65
CA GLU A 12 -22.73 -9.23 19.57
C GLU A 12 -22.37 -10.65 19.14
N ALA A 13 -22.46 -10.95 17.85
CA ALA A 13 -22.08 -12.26 17.32
C ALA A 13 -20.58 -12.53 17.53
N VAL A 14 -19.73 -11.53 17.25
CA VAL A 14 -18.28 -11.65 17.48
C VAL A 14 -17.98 -11.80 18.97
N ALA A 15 -18.58 -11.00 19.85
CA ALA A 15 -18.39 -11.08 21.30
C ALA A 15 -18.77 -12.46 21.87
N LYS A 16 -19.85 -13.07 21.36
CA LYS A 16 -20.24 -14.43 21.74
C LYS A 16 -19.23 -15.48 21.26
N ALA A 17 -18.68 -15.29 20.07
CA ALA A 17 -17.71 -16.22 19.50
C ALA A 17 -16.35 -16.23 20.22
N ILE A 18 -15.94 -15.10 20.83
CA ILE A 18 -14.63 -14.91 21.49
C ILE A 18 -14.73 -14.86 23.02
N VAL A 19 -15.88 -15.15 23.62
CA VAL A 19 -16.17 -14.89 25.04
C VAL A 19 -15.27 -15.62 26.04
N ALA A 20 -14.85 -16.84 25.72
CA ALA A 20 -14.08 -17.70 26.62
C ALA A 20 -12.56 -17.64 26.37
N GLU A 21 -12.10 -16.85 25.39
CA GLU A 21 -10.73 -16.94 24.89
C GLU A 21 -9.88 -15.76 25.34
N HIS A 22 -8.66 -16.07 25.77
CA HIS A 22 -7.58 -15.13 25.88
C HIS A 22 -6.61 -15.35 24.72
N TYR A 23 -6.20 -14.27 24.08
CA TYR A 23 -5.33 -14.31 22.92
C TYR A 23 -3.94 -13.75 23.25
N ASP A 24 -2.88 -14.43 22.84
CA ASP A 24 -1.55 -13.85 22.91
C ASP A 24 -1.42 -12.67 21.96
N VAL A 25 -2.00 -12.78 20.76
CA VAL A 25 -2.00 -11.72 19.75
C VAL A 25 -3.35 -11.67 19.03
N VAL A 26 -3.89 -10.48 18.89
CA VAL A 26 -4.98 -10.17 17.95
C VAL A 26 -4.40 -9.36 16.81
N ALA A 27 -4.57 -9.83 15.58
CA ALA A 27 -4.05 -9.22 14.36
C ALA A 27 -5.19 -8.62 13.52
N GLN A 28 -5.26 -7.28 13.42
CA GLN A 28 -6.30 -6.56 12.70
C GLN A 28 -5.82 -6.12 11.32
N PHE A 29 -6.33 -6.80 10.27
CA PHE A 29 -6.03 -6.50 8.87
C PHE A 29 -7.13 -5.74 8.12
N ILE A 30 -8.36 -5.73 8.66
CA ILE A 30 -9.56 -5.22 7.99
C ILE A 30 -10.18 -4.00 8.66
N GLY A 31 -9.52 -3.42 9.68
CA GLY A 31 -9.94 -2.16 10.29
C GLY A 31 -9.40 -0.96 9.50
N TYR A 32 -10.28 -0.03 9.13
CA TYR A 32 -9.92 1.12 8.31
C TYR A 32 -10.20 2.47 8.99
N THR A 33 -11.09 2.51 9.98
CA THR A 33 -11.60 3.74 10.58
C THR A 33 -11.43 3.76 12.10
N ALA A 34 -11.59 4.93 12.69
CA ALA A 34 -11.63 5.08 14.15
C ALA A 34 -12.74 4.23 14.80
N GLU A 35 -13.90 4.07 14.14
CA GLU A 35 -15.00 3.26 14.67
C GLU A 35 -14.66 1.77 14.70
N ASP A 36 -13.96 1.26 13.67
CA ASP A 36 -13.51 -0.12 13.67
C ASP A 36 -12.62 -0.43 14.88
N VAL A 37 -11.65 0.43 15.17
CA VAL A 37 -10.73 0.19 16.29
C VAL A 37 -11.39 0.44 17.64
N LYS A 38 -12.37 1.34 17.76
CA LYS A 38 -13.18 1.49 18.98
C LYS A 38 -13.97 0.21 19.28
N ARG A 39 -14.59 -0.40 18.26
CA ARG A 39 -15.24 -1.70 18.38
C ARG A 39 -14.25 -2.76 18.87
N ASP A 40 -13.08 -2.83 18.26
CA ASP A 40 -12.06 -3.82 18.60
C ASP A 40 -11.52 -3.63 20.04
N ILE A 41 -11.36 -2.37 20.50
CA ILE A 41 -11.00 -2.08 21.89
C ILE A 41 -12.06 -2.66 22.84
N ARG A 42 -13.37 -2.46 22.55
CA ARG A 42 -14.45 -3.04 23.39
C ARG A 42 -14.41 -4.58 23.39
N LEU A 43 -14.15 -5.20 22.25
CA LEU A 43 -14.12 -6.65 22.11
C LEU A 43 -12.91 -7.29 22.79
N PHE A 44 -11.73 -6.66 22.71
CA PHE A 44 -10.46 -7.27 23.10
C PHE A 44 -9.81 -6.66 24.34
N GLN A 45 -10.37 -5.61 24.95
CA GLN A 45 -9.86 -5.05 26.21
C GLN A 45 -9.81 -6.17 27.28
N ASN A 46 -8.65 -6.35 27.89
CA ASN A 46 -8.36 -7.43 28.86
C ASN A 46 -8.47 -8.87 28.34
N LYS A 47 -8.61 -9.07 27.03
CA LYS A 47 -8.66 -10.39 26.37
C LYS A 47 -7.47 -10.68 25.49
N THR A 48 -6.59 -9.73 25.27
CA THR A 48 -5.37 -9.96 24.48
C THR A 48 -4.13 -9.39 25.19
N ARG A 49 -3.00 -10.05 24.98
CA ARG A 49 -1.70 -9.57 25.43
C ARG A 49 -1.08 -8.56 24.46
N GLN A 50 -1.47 -8.64 23.20
CA GLN A 50 -1.05 -7.70 22.16
C GLN A 50 -2.13 -7.58 21.08
N TYR A 51 -2.41 -6.36 20.68
CA TYR A 51 -3.27 -6.05 19.53
C TYR A 51 -2.42 -5.38 18.46
N ILE A 52 -2.29 -5.99 17.28
CA ILE A 52 -1.50 -5.44 16.17
C ILE A 52 -2.45 -4.87 15.12
N PHE A 53 -2.37 -3.57 14.91
CA PHE A 53 -3.16 -2.85 13.91
C PHE A 53 -2.36 -2.61 12.65
N ILE A 54 -2.91 -3.00 11.48
CA ILE A 54 -2.37 -2.64 10.19
C ILE A 54 -2.88 -1.26 9.79
N SER A 55 -2.00 -0.28 9.93
CA SER A 55 -2.16 1.08 9.43
C SER A 55 -1.67 1.20 7.98
N SER A 56 -1.05 2.31 7.63
CA SER A 56 -0.46 2.54 6.30
C SER A 56 0.68 3.54 6.36
N ALA A 57 1.71 3.36 5.55
CA ALA A 57 2.76 4.36 5.36
C ALA A 57 2.26 5.64 4.65
N SER A 58 1.11 5.59 3.98
CA SER A 58 0.46 6.78 3.43
C SER A 58 -0.02 7.77 4.50
N ALA A 59 -0.09 7.33 5.76
CA ALA A 59 -0.39 8.18 6.92
C ALA A 59 0.70 9.21 7.21
N TYR A 60 1.96 8.95 6.82
CA TYR A 60 3.05 9.90 6.98
C TYR A 60 2.80 11.19 6.20
N GLN A 61 3.33 12.29 6.72
CA GLN A 61 3.14 13.65 6.21
C GLN A 61 3.25 13.74 4.68
N LYS A 62 2.27 14.40 4.07
CA LYS A 62 2.29 14.80 2.65
C LYS A 62 1.95 16.30 2.53
N PRO A 63 2.76 17.07 1.77
CA PRO A 63 4.04 16.67 1.17
C PRO A 63 5.09 16.36 2.25
N LEU A 64 6.04 15.51 1.91
CA LEU A 64 7.15 15.16 2.80
C LEU A 64 8.08 16.35 3.03
N ALA A 65 8.49 16.58 4.28
CA ALA A 65 9.53 17.54 4.62
C ALA A 65 10.95 16.95 4.37
N ASP A 66 11.07 15.63 4.49
CA ASP A 66 12.29 14.86 4.21
C ASP A 66 11.87 13.57 3.47
N TYR A 67 12.62 13.20 2.44
CA TYR A 67 12.37 11.97 1.68
C TYR A 67 12.64 10.70 2.49
N ARG A 68 13.46 10.79 3.54
CA ARG A 68 13.75 9.68 4.46
C ARG A 68 12.72 9.65 5.59
N ILE A 69 11.91 8.61 5.58
CA ILE A 69 10.82 8.41 6.51
C ILE A 69 11.28 7.57 7.70
N THR A 70 10.98 8.05 8.89
CA THR A 70 11.11 7.31 10.15
C THR A 70 9.74 7.21 10.82
N GLU A 71 9.58 6.38 11.85
CA GLU A 71 8.31 6.28 12.58
C GLU A 71 7.95 7.56 13.36
N SER A 72 8.92 8.48 13.54
CA SER A 72 8.69 9.82 14.13
C SER A 72 8.29 10.89 13.11
N THR A 73 8.29 10.57 11.80
CA THR A 73 7.75 11.48 10.78
C THR A 73 6.29 11.78 11.12
N PRO A 74 5.87 13.07 11.13
CA PRO A 74 4.50 13.45 11.46
C PRO A 74 3.46 12.73 10.62
N LEU A 75 2.27 12.52 11.18
CA LEU A 75 1.14 11.92 10.49
C LEU A 75 0.18 13.03 10.05
N VAL A 76 0.16 13.31 8.76
CA VAL A 76 -0.77 14.26 8.15
C VAL A 76 -0.89 14.02 6.65
N ASN A 77 -2.09 13.81 6.14
CA ASN A 77 -2.33 13.63 4.71
C ASN A 77 -3.58 14.40 4.27
N PRO A 78 -3.43 15.58 3.67
CA PRO A 78 -4.57 16.39 3.24
C PRO A 78 -5.24 15.90 1.96
N TYR A 79 -4.61 14.97 1.25
CA TYR A 79 -5.05 14.55 -0.09
C TYR A 79 -5.95 13.31 -0.05
N TRP A 80 -5.74 12.37 0.89
CA TRP A 80 -6.34 11.04 0.86
C TRP A 80 -7.18 10.73 2.12
N GLN A 81 -8.47 10.48 1.95
CA GLN A 81 -9.36 10.15 3.06
C GLN A 81 -8.98 8.83 3.74
N TYR A 82 -8.56 7.84 2.96
CA TYR A 82 -8.04 6.58 3.50
C TYR A 82 -6.91 6.81 4.52
N SER A 83 -5.96 7.67 4.19
CA SER A 83 -4.83 7.98 5.08
C SER A 83 -5.29 8.71 6.34
N ARG A 84 -6.23 9.66 6.23
CA ARG A 84 -6.82 10.34 7.39
C ARG A 84 -7.53 9.37 8.32
N ASN A 85 -8.31 8.44 7.76
CA ASN A 85 -8.98 7.41 8.55
C ASN A 85 -7.98 6.54 9.33
N LYS A 86 -6.85 6.16 8.71
CA LYS A 86 -5.78 5.41 9.39
C LYS A 86 -5.11 6.23 10.49
N ILE A 87 -4.88 7.54 10.28
CA ILE A 87 -4.34 8.45 11.30
C ILE A 87 -5.28 8.52 12.50
N GLU A 88 -6.57 8.76 12.28
CA GLU A 88 -7.59 8.81 13.33
C GLU A 88 -7.68 7.49 14.11
N ALA A 89 -7.59 6.34 13.42
CA ALA A 89 -7.57 5.03 14.06
C ALA A 89 -6.33 4.84 14.95
N GLU A 90 -5.14 5.26 14.50
CA GLU A 90 -3.93 5.22 15.31
C GLU A 90 -4.04 6.11 16.55
N GLU A 91 -4.61 7.31 16.43
CA GLU A 91 -4.82 8.23 17.55
C GLU A 91 -5.72 7.61 18.62
N VAL A 92 -6.83 7.00 18.22
CA VAL A 92 -7.75 6.28 19.13
C VAL A 92 -7.03 5.13 19.84
N LEU A 93 -6.28 4.32 19.13
CA LEU A 93 -5.54 3.19 19.69
C LEU A 93 -4.45 3.65 20.67
N MET A 94 -3.69 4.67 20.31
CA MET A 94 -2.65 5.23 21.19
C MET A 94 -3.23 5.95 22.41
N ALA A 95 -4.41 6.56 22.28
CA ALA A 95 -5.15 7.08 23.44
C ALA A 95 -5.56 5.94 24.38
N ALA A 96 -6.14 4.86 23.85
CA ALA A 96 -6.53 3.69 24.66
C ALA A 96 -5.32 3.03 25.35
N TYR A 97 -4.17 2.96 24.68
CA TYR A 97 -2.93 2.50 25.30
C TYR A 97 -2.55 3.35 26.53
N ARG A 98 -2.57 4.69 26.40
CA ARG A 98 -2.16 5.61 27.47
C ARG A 98 -3.14 5.65 28.63
N THR A 99 -4.45 5.53 28.36
CA THR A 99 -5.49 5.70 29.38
C THR A 99 -5.93 4.38 30.01
N ASN A 100 -6.01 3.31 29.24
CA ASN A 100 -6.60 2.05 29.65
C ASN A 100 -5.63 0.86 29.56
N GLY A 101 -4.37 1.10 29.17
CA GLY A 101 -3.37 0.05 29.00
C GLY A 101 -3.69 -0.91 27.85
N PHE A 102 -4.47 -0.51 26.84
CA PHE A 102 -4.76 -1.37 25.68
C PHE A 102 -3.46 -1.72 24.94
N PRO A 103 -3.08 -2.99 24.78
CA PRO A 103 -1.73 -3.39 24.42
C PRO A 103 -1.46 -3.32 22.90
N VAL A 104 -1.54 -2.12 22.31
CA VAL A 104 -1.45 -1.90 20.87
C VAL A 104 -0.02 -1.89 20.35
N THR A 105 0.17 -2.48 19.19
CA THR A 105 1.31 -2.30 18.27
C THR A 105 0.78 -1.84 16.92
N ILE A 106 1.32 -0.77 16.36
CA ILE A 106 0.92 -0.23 15.06
C ILE A 106 1.93 -0.65 14.00
N VAL A 107 1.46 -1.17 12.88
CA VAL A 107 2.29 -1.52 11.72
C VAL A 107 1.86 -0.67 10.54
N ARG A 108 2.80 0.06 9.93
CA ARG A 108 2.61 0.90 8.76
C ARG A 108 3.30 0.28 7.55
N PRO A 109 2.64 -0.61 6.80
CA PRO A 109 3.19 -1.14 5.56
C PRO A 109 3.26 -0.03 4.50
N SER A 110 4.28 -0.08 3.65
CA SER A 110 4.29 0.59 2.36
C SER A 110 3.53 -0.28 1.35
N HIS A 111 3.83 -0.21 0.07
CA HIS A 111 3.18 -1.04 -0.93
C HIS A 111 3.61 -2.51 -0.79
N THR A 112 2.88 -3.25 0.03
CA THR A 112 3.09 -4.70 0.19
C THR A 112 2.38 -5.43 -0.95
N TYR A 113 3.09 -6.35 -1.61
CA TYR A 113 2.57 -7.12 -2.73
C TYR A 113 2.95 -8.60 -2.60
N ASN A 114 2.24 -9.44 -3.32
CA ASN A 114 2.59 -10.85 -3.48
C ASN A 114 3.04 -11.12 -4.92
N GLY A 115 3.57 -12.31 -5.17
CA GLY A 115 4.05 -12.70 -6.51
C GLY A 115 2.94 -12.96 -7.54
N THR A 116 1.70 -12.47 -7.36
CA THR A 116 0.58 -12.73 -8.27
C THR A 116 0.13 -11.51 -9.08
N LYS A 117 0.44 -10.30 -8.62
CA LYS A 117 0.08 -9.04 -9.28
C LYS A 117 1.23 -8.05 -9.18
N PRO A 118 1.83 -7.61 -10.30
CA PRO A 118 2.89 -6.60 -10.24
C PRO A 118 2.30 -5.25 -9.84
N PRO A 119 2.87 -4.56 -8.84
CA PRO A 119 2.45 -3.21 -8.47
C PRO A 119 2.69 -2.22 -9.60
N VAL A 120 1.71 -1.35 -9.82
CA VAL A 120 1.78 -0.20 -10.75
C VAL A 120 1.28 1.06 -10.07
N SER A 121 1.68 2.22 -10.57
CA SER A 121 1.30 3.51 -9.96
C SER A 121 -0.13 3.92 -10.29
N VAL A 122 -0.59 3.63 -11.49
CA VAL A 122 -1.91 4.01 -12.02
C VAL A 122 -2.59 2.76 -12.55
N HIS A 123 -3.80 2.49 -12.14
CA HIS A 123 -4.61 1.35 -12.58
C HIS A 123 -6.10 1.65 -12.42
N GLY A 124 -6.93 0.89 -13.11
CA GLY A 124 -8.38 0.93 -12.93
C GLY A 124 -8.87 0.00 -11.82
N ASP A 125 -10.18 -0.08 -11.66
CA ASP A 125 -10.85 -0.82 -10.58
C ASP A 125 -10.69 -2.34 -10.69
N LYS A 126 -10.46 -2.85 -11.90
CA LYS A 126 -10.32 -4.29 -12.16
C LYS A 126 -8.88 -4.79 -11.99
N GLY A 127 -7.97 -3.92 -11.55
CA GLY A 127 -6.59 -4.28 -11.22
C GLY A 127 -5.58 -4.02 -12.35
N ASN A 128 -4.44 -4.71 -12.28
CA ASN A 128 -3.22 -4.27 -12.99
C ASN A 128 -3.05 -4.87 -14.39
N TRP A 129 -3.87 -5.89 -14.74
CA TRP A 129 -3.71 -6.57 -16.04
C TRP A 129 -3.82 -5.62 -17.22
N GLN A 130 -4.70 -4.62 -17.17
CA GLN A 130 -4.88 -3.69 -18.29
C GLN A 130 -3.58 -2.93 -18.61
N ILE A 131 -2.75 -2.63 -17.61
CA ILE A 131 -1.43 -2.01 -17.84
C ILE A 131 -0.50 -2.99 -18.59
N LEU A 132 -0.41 -4.24 -18.13
CA LEU A 132 0.41 -5.26 -18.81
C LEU A 132 -0.04 -5.47 -20.26
N LYS A 133 -1.36 -5.51 -20.47
CA LYS A 133 -1.96 -5.63 -21.81
C LYS A 133 -1.57 -4.45 -22.71
N ARG A 134 -1.60 -3.20 -22.19
CA ARG A 134 -1.15 -2.02 -22.94
C ARG A 134 0.31 -2.13 -23.35
N ILE A 135 1.19 -2.62 -22.47
CA ILE A 135 2.60 -2.89 -22.81
C ILE A 135 2.70 -3.95 -23.92
N LEU A 136 1.96 -5.07 -23.80
CA LEU A 136 1.94 -6.14 -24.79
C LEU A 136 1.49 -5.65 -26.16
N GLU A 137 0.56 -4.69 -26.21
CA GLU A 137 0.01 -4.08 -27.44
C GLU A 137 0.82 -2.87 -27.95
N GLY A 138 1.88 -2.45 -27.24
CA GLY A 138 2.69 -1.29 -27.61
C GLY A 138 1.98 0.06 -27.42
N LYS A 139 0.86 0.08 -26.69
CA LYS A 139 0.11 1.29 -26.38
C LYS A 139 0.85 2.17 -25.38
N PRO A 140 0.60 3.48 -25.34
CA PRO A 140 1.14 4.36 -24.32
C PRO A 140 0.73 3.92 -22.91
N VAL A 141 1.69 3.87 -21.98
CA VAL A 141 1.48 3.52 -20.57
C VAL A 141 1.77 4.74 -19.72
N ILE A 142 0.77 5.15 -18.94
CA ILE A 142 0.84 6.36 -18.12
C ILE A 142 1.73 6.11 -16.92
N ILE A 143 2.74 6.96 -16.75
CA ILE A 143 3.63 7.03 -15.59
C ILE A 143 3.45 8.41 -14.94
N PRO A 144 3.14 8.51 -13.63
CA PRO A 144 2.88 9.79 -12.98
C PRO A 144 4.17 10.61 -12.82
N GLY A 145 4.06 11.92 -13.02
CA GLY A 145 5.19 12.84 -12.99
C GLY A 145 6.15 12.58 -14.14
N ASP A 146 7.44 12.68 -13.89
CA ASP A 146 8.52 12.27 -14.78
C ASP A 146 8.98 10.81 -14.54
N GLY A 147 8.29 10.10 -13.64
CA GLY A 147 8.62 8.73 -13.26
C GLY A 147 9.86 8.59 -12.38
N SER A 148 10.47 9.68 -11.92
CA SER A 148 11.72 9.67 -11.13
C SER A 148 11.49 9.49 -9.62
N SER A 149 10.25 9.63 -9.13
CA SER A 149 9.92 9.40 -7.71
C SER A 149 10.30 7.99 -7.29
N LEU A 150 11.03 7.87 -6.18
CA LEU A 150 11.39 6.58 -5.59
C LEU A 150 10.18 5.96 -4.87
N TRP A 151 9.99 4.68 -5.11
CA TRP A 151 8.94 3.90 -4.49
C TRP A 151 9.49 2.62 -3.86
N THR A 152 8.86 2.16 -2.78
CA THR A 152 9.28 0.98 -2.04
C THR A 152 8.21 -0.10 -2.11
N LEU A 153 8.55 -1.24 -2.72
CA LEU A 153 7.69 -2.42 -2.88
C LEU A 153 8.20 -3.55 -2.00
N THR A 154 7.43 -3.94 -1.00
CA THR A 154 7.83 -5.00 -0.07
C THR A 154 7.08 -6.30 -0.39
N HIS A 155 7.82 -7.37 -0.70
CA HIS A 155 7.17 -8.66 -0.94
C HIS A 155 6.54 -9.20 0.34
N SER A 156 5.31 -9.75 0.24
CA SER A 156 4.52 -10.20 1.40
C SER A 156 5.22 -11.26 2.27
N LYS A 157 6.07 -12.12 1.67
CA LYS A 157 6.88 -13.10 2.43
C LYS A 157 7.92 -12.41 3.32
N ASP A 158 8.49 -11.30 2.86
CA ASP A 158 9.48 -10.54 3.63
C ASP A 158 8.77 -9.66 4.67
N PHE A 159 7.65 -9.03 4.31
CA PHE A 159 6.79 -8.34 5.28
C PHE A 159 6.40 -9.27 6.44
N ALA A 160 6.01 -10.51 6.13
CA ALA A 160 5.60 -11.49 7.14
C ALA A 160 6.70 -11.80 8.17
N LYS A 161 7.99 -11.78 7.78
CA LYS A 161 9.11 -12.00 8.73
C LYS A 161 9.14 -10.90 9.80
N GLY A 162 9.08 -9.64 9.39
CA GLY A 162 9.02 -8.51 10.32
C GLY A 162 7.75 -8.53 11.18
N TYR A 163 6.61 -8.81 10.55
CA TYR A 163 5.31 -8.85 11.23
C TYR A 163 5.25 -9.95 12.30
N VAL A 164 5.66 -11.18 11.96
CA VAL A 164 5.70 -12.31 12.91
C VAL A 164 6.72 -12.04 14.03
N GLY A 165 7.85 -11.40 13.71
CA GLY A 165 8.85 -11.02 14.72
C GLY A 165 8.34 -9.97 15.72
N LEU A 166 7.28 -9.21 15.40
CA LEU A 166 6.60 -8.31 16.34
C LEU A 166 5.55 -9.02 17.19
N MET A 167 5.04 -10.18 16.78
CA MET A 167 4.01 -10.92 17.52
C MET A 167 4.53 -11.40 18.86
N ALA A 168 3.73 -11.22 19.90
CA ALA A 168 4.04 -11.56 21.28
C ALA A 168 5.34 -10.91 21.82
N ASN A 169 5.83 -9.85 21.17
CA ASN A 169 6.99 -9.11 21.62
C ASN A 169 6.54 -7.92 22.51
N PRO A 170 6.80 -7.95 23.83
CA PRO A 170 6.33 -6.90 24.75
C PRO A 170 6.96 -5.52 24.44
N HIS A 171 8.16 -5.48 23.83
CA HIS A 171 8.82 -4.24 23.46
C HIS A 171 8.19 -3.57 22.22
N ALA A 172 7.30 -4.27 21.50
CA ALA A 172 6.54 -3.70 20.39
C ALA A 172 5.29 -2.94 20.86
N ILE A 173 4.80 -3.22 22.08
CA ILE A 173 3.58 -2.61 22.62
C ILE A 173 3.79 -1.10 22.84
N GLY A 174 2.79 -0.30 22.48
CA GLY A 174 2.83 1.17 22.53
C GLY A 174 3.70 1.82 21.45
N ASN A 175 4.12 1.05 20.45
CA ASN A 175 5.00 1.52 19.38
C ASN A 175 4.37 1.35 17.98
N ALA A 176 4.81 2.21 17.06
CA ALA A 176 4.58 2.04 15.63
C ALA A 176 5.85 1.56 14.94
N PHE A 177 5.68 0.75 13.88
CA PHE A 177 6.76 0.25 13.02
C PHE A 177 6.32 0.32 11.57
N HIS A 178 7.17 0.79 10.67
CA HIS A 178 7.03 0.40 9.29
C HIS A 178 7.85 -0.86 9.01
N ILE A 179 7.34 -1.73 8.16
CA ILE A 179 7.99 -2.97 7.74
C ILE A 179 8.12 -2.91 6.22
N THR A 180 9.30 -2.54 5.73
CA THR A 180 9.56 -2.35 4.32
C THR A 180 10.91 -2.95 3.92
N THR A 181 11.10 -3.19 2.61
CA THR A 181 12.45 -3.44 2.10
C THR A 181 13.31 -2.18 2.20
N ASP A 182 14.64 -2.36 2.20
CA ASP A 182 15.59 -1.24 2.08
C ASP A 182 15.79 -0.79 0.63
N GLU A 183 15.28 -1.56 -0.35
CA GLU A 183 15.34 -1.20 -1.76
C GLU A 183 14.31 -0.13 -2.10
N SER A 184 14.67 0.73 -3.03
CA SER A 184 13.76 1.68 -3.68
C SER A 184 14.06 1.71 -5.18
N MET A 185 13.01 1.78 -5.99
CA MET A 185 13.10 1.94 -7.43
C MET A 185 12.28 3.16 -7.85
N THR A 186 12.72 3.83 -8.92
CA THR A 186 11.86 4.85 -9.56
C THR A 186 10.67 4.17 -10.25
N TRP A 187 9.57 4.92 -10.47
CA TRP A 187 8.47 4.38 -11.27
C TRP A 187 8.93 3.97 -12.67
N ASN A 188 9.86 4.72 -13.27
CA ASN A 188 10.45 4.33 -14.55
C ASN A 188 11.12 2.95 -14.49
N GLN A 189 11.91 2.68 -13.44
CA GLN A 189 12.54 1.37 -13.25
C GLN A 189 11.53 0.24 -13.01
N ILE A 190 10.47 0.51 -12.24
CA ILE A 190 9.39 -0.47 -11.99
C ILE A 190 8.70 -0.85 -13.29
N TYR A 191 8.26 0.14 -14.08
CA TYR A 191 7.59 -0.12 -15.37
C TYR A 191 8.52 -0.75 -16.41
N GLN A 192 9.79 -0.33 -16.45
CA GLN A 192 10.77 -0.97 -17.34
C GLN A 192 10.98 -2.45 -16.96
N THR A 193 11.10 -2.77 -15.65
CA THR A 193 11.23 -4.15 -15.19
C THR A 193 10.01 -5.00 -15.59
N ILE A 194 8.81 -4.43 -15.53
CA ILE A 194 7.58 -5.11 -15.99
C ILE A 194 7.63 -5.34 -17.49
N ALA A 195 8.01 -4.34 -18.28
CA ALA A 195 8.11 -4.42 -19.73
C ALA A 195 9.17 -5.45 -20.17
N ASP A 196 10.32 -5.46 -19.52
CA ASP A 196 11.39 -6.44 -19.76
C ASP A 196 10.91 -7.87 -19.48
N ALA A 197 10.16 -8.07 -18.38
CA ALA A 197 9.58 -9.37 -18.02
C ALA A 197 8.51 -9.83 -19.03
N LEU A 198 7.83 -8.90 -19.71
CA LEU A 198 6.90 -9.17 -20.79
C LEU A 198 7.62 -9.38 -22.15
N GLY A 199 8.92 -9.11 -22.24
CA GLY A 199 9.69 -9.16 -23.49
C GLY A 199 9.24 -8.12 -24.51
N LYS A 200 8.79 -6.94 -24.05
CA LYS A 200 8.28 -5.86 -24.90
C LYS A 200 8.94 -4.52 -24.57
N PRO A 201 9.09 -3.62 -25.56
CA PRO A 201 9.50 -2.26 -25.29
C PRO A 201 8.43 -1.52 -24.50
N LEU A 202 8.86 -0.64 -23.60
CA LEU A 202 7.96 0.24 -22.83
C LEU A 202 7.70 1.51 -23.65
N ASN A 203 6.44 1.77 -23.96
CA ASN A 203 5.97 3.05 -24.51
C ASN A 203 5.49 3.93 -23.35
N ALA A 204 6.42 4.56 -22.63
CA ALA A 204 6.11 5.37 -21.46
C ALA A 204 5.51 6.73 -21.85
N LEU A 205 4.39 7.10 -21.24
CA LEU A 205 3.80 8.43 -21.32
C LEU A 205 3.83 9.07 -19.93
N HIS A 206 4.72 10.05 -19.75
CA HIS A 206 4.85 10.78 -18.50
C HIS A 206 3.80 11.88 -18.40
N VAL A 207 3.00 11.87 -17.33
CA VAL A 207 1.92 12.83 -17.13
C VAL A 207 1.94 13.35 -15.70
N ALA A 208 1.88 14.68 -15.54
CA ALA A 208 1.88 15.31 -14.23
C ALA A 208 0.78 14.73 -13.33
N SER A 209 1.12 14.41 -12.08
CA SER A 209 0.17 13.80 -11.12
C SER A 209 -1.04 14.68 -10.86
N ASP A 210 -0.88 16.02 -10.86
CA ASP A 210 -1.99 16.96 -10.71
C ASP A 210 -2.96 16.90 -11.91
N PHE A 211 -2.43 16.70 -13.11
CA PHE A 211 -3.25 16.55 -14.30
C PHE A 211 -4.07 15.25 -14.22
N LEU A 212 -3.44 14.15 -13.85
CA LEU A 212 -4.11 12.85 -13.65
C LEU A 212 -5.19 12.96 -12.56
N ALA A 213 -4.88 13.59 -11.43
CA ALA A 213 -5.82 13.80 -10.33
C ALA A 213 -7.02 14.67 -10.73
N LYS A 214 -6.81 15.66 -11.60
CA LYS A 214 -7.90 16.55 -12.11
C LYS A 214 -8.81 15.85 -13.12
N HIS A 215 -8.29 14.90 -13.89
CA HIS A 215 -8.99 14.21 -14.97
C HIS A 215 -9.21 12.72 -14.67
N SER A 216 -9.35 12.37 -13.39
CA SER A 216 -9.40 11.00 -12.88
C SER A 216 -10.73 10.29 -13.09
N ASP A 217 -11.76 10.98 -13.61
CA ASP A 217 -13.14 10.47 -13.63
C ASP A 217 -13.58 10.05 -12.20
N HIS A 218 -13.93 8.77 -12.00
CA HIS A 218 -14.30 8.21 -10.70
C HIS A 218 -13.11 7.62 -9.91
N TYR A 219 -11.91 7.53 -10.51
CA TYR A 219 -10.72 7.00 -9.83
C TYR A 219 -10.18 7.98 -8.78
N ASP A 220 -9.79 7.52 -7.60
CA ASP A 220 -9.21 8.39 -6.56
C ASP A 220 -7.71 8.68 -6.79
N PHE A 221 -7.35 9.11 -8.01
CA PHE A 221 -5.96 9.46 -8.29
C PHE A 221 -5.46 10.69 -7.52
N ARG A 222 -6.37 11.52 -7.01
CA ARG A 222 -5.96 12.59 -6.09
C ARG A 222 -5.39 12.01 -4.79
N GLY A 223 -6.10 11.06 -4.18
CA GLY A 223 -5.63 10.36 -2.98
C GLY A 223 -4.42 9.51 -3.28
N GLU A 224 -4.53 8.61 -4.24
CA GLU A 224 -3.50 7.63 -4.53
C GLU A 224 -2.17 8.21 -5.04
N LEU A 225 -2.21 9.28 -5.84
CA LEU A 225 -1.00 9.90 -6.37
C LEU A 225 -0.50 10.99 -5.43
N LEU A 226 -1.26 12.09 -5.24
CA LEU A 226 -0.80 13.23 -4.43
C LEU A 226 -0.69 12.88 -2.95
N GLY A 227 -1.56 11.99 -2.47
CA GLY A 227 -1.53 11.49 -1.09
C GLY A 227 -0.51 10.38 -0.86
N ASP A 228 0.10 9.80 -1.91
CA ASP A 228 1.01 8.67 -1.74
C ASP A 228 2.06 8.57 -2.85
N LYS A 229 1.73 8.03 -4.03
CA LYS A 229 2.65 7.52 -5.04
C LYS A 229 3.46 8.60 -5.80
N ALA A 230 3.03 9.86 -5.78
CA ALA A 230 3.76 10.96 -6.44
C ALA A 230 4.98 11.44 -5.65
N ALA A 231 5.07 11.12 -4.36
CA ALA A 231 6.18 11.53 -3.51
C ALA A 231 7.25 10.43 -3.45
N THR A 232 8.53 10.85 -3.46
CA THR A 232 9.65 9.94 -3.14
C THR A 232 9.53 9.46 -1.70
N VAL A 233 9.58 8.14 -1.47
CA VAL A 233 9.55 7.53 -0.14
C VAL A 233 10.70 6.53 0.03
N VAL A 234 11.54 6.80 1.02
CA VAL A 234 12.64 5.92 1.44
C VAL A 234 12.52 5.70 2.96
N PHE A 235 12.46 4.46 3.38
CA PHE A 235 12.18 4.14 4.78
C PHE A 235 13.46 3.79 5.55
N ASP A 236 13.57 4.32 6.76
CA ASP A 236 14.61 3.92 7.71
C ASP A 236 14.14 2.74 8.56
N ASN A 237 14.50 1.53 8.18
CA ASN A 237 14.12 0.29 8.86
C ASN A 237 14.90 0.00 10.14
N SER A 238 15.68 0.94 10.67
CA SER A 238 16.51 0.73 11.85
C SER A 238 15.72 0.31 13.08
N LYS A 239 14.49 0.81 13.25
CA LYS A 239 13.64 0.50 14.41
C LYS A 239 13.18 -0.96 14.39
N ILE A 240 12.61 -1.42 13.27
CA ILE A 240 12.19 -2.82 13.16
C ILE A 240 13.38 -3.79 13.24
N LYS A 241 14.50 -3.48 12.60
CA LYS A 241 15.72 -4.32 12.63
C LYS A 241 16.34 -4.45 14.03
N ARG A 242 16.24 -3.42 14.86
CA ARG A 242 16.68 -3.52 16.26
C ARG A 242 15.81 -4.46 17.07
N LEU A 243 14.50 -4.48 16.80
CA LEU A 243 13.58 -5.30 17.57
C LEU A 243 13.44 -6.72 17.01
N VAL A 244 13.62 -6.88 15.70
CA VAL A 244 13.58 -8.14 14.95
C VAL A 244 14.87 -8.25 14.14
N PRO A 245 16.00 -8.67 14.77
CA PRO A 245 17.31 -8.70 14.10
C PRO A 245 17.36 -9.60 12.87
N ASP A 246 16.53 -10.65 12.83
CA ASP A 246 16.44 -11.59 11.71
C ASP A 246 15.56 -11.07 10.57
N PHE A 247 15.02 -9.85 10.69
CA PHE A 247 14.26 -9.23 9.61
C PHE A 247 15.17 -8.83 8.46
N ILE A 248 15.19 -9.66 7.43
CA ILE A 248 15.92 -9.44 6.18
C ILE A 248 14.97 -9.69 5.02
N CYS A 249 14.88 -8.72 4.11
CA CYS A 249 14.15 -8.88 2.85
C CYS A 249 15.05 -9.62 1.84
N ASN A 250 14.61 -10.79 1.41
CA ASN A 250 15.37 -11.66 0.50
C ASN A 250 14.84 -11.59 -0.93
N THR A 251 13.67 -11.03 -1.14
CA THR A 251 13.08 -10.87 -2.46
C THR A 251 13.41 -9.47 -2.97
N SER A 252 14.30 -9.37 -3.98
CA SER A 252 14.55 -8.09 -4.63
C SER A 252 13.28 -7.56 -5.28
N MET A 253 13.12 -6.23 -5.38
CA MET A 253 11.96 -5.63 -6.05
C MET A 253 11.86 -6.11 -7.49
N ALA A 254 12.99 -6.20 -8.20
CA ALA A 254 13.02 -6.66 -9.59
C ALA A 254 12.58 -8.13 -9.73
N ASP A 255 13.03 -9.02 -8.85
CA ASP A 255 12.65 -10.44 -8.92
C ASP A 255 11.19 -10.66 -8.57
N GLY A 256 10.69 -9.95 -7.56
CA GLY A 256 9.28 -10.00 -7.19
C GLY A 256 8.36 -9.48 -8.30
N LEU A 257 8.75 -8.41 -8.99
CA LEU A 257 8.02 -7.90 -10.17
C LEU A 257 7.99 -8.92 -11.31
N ARG A 258 9.15 -9.52 -11.64
CA ARG A 258 9.22 -10.59 -12.66
C ARG A 258 8.36 -11.78 -12.30
N GLN A 259 8.41 -12.22 -11.04
CA GLN A 259 7.57 -13.32 -10.55
C GLN A 259 6.08 -12.99 -10.75
N ALA A 260 5.64 -11.79 -10.39
CA ALA A 260 4.25 -11.37 -10.52
C ALA A 260 3.79 -11.28 -11.98
N VAL A 261 4.65 -10.79 -12.89
CA VAL A 261 4.37 -10.78 -14.34
C VAL A 261 4.23 -12.21 -14.87
N HIS A 262 5.18 -13.10 -14.56
CA HIS A 262 5.12 -14.50 -15.00
C HIS A 262 3.88 -15.23 -14.46
N TYR A 263 3.48 -14.94 -13.21
CA TYR A 263 2.25 -15.47 -12.66
C TYR A 263 1.04 -15.05 -13.49
N MET A 264 0.88 -13.75 -13.76
CA MET A 264 -0.26 -13.26 -14.55
C MET A 264 -0.28 -13.81 -15.98
N LEU A 265 0.89 -14.01 -16.60
CA LEU A 265 0.97 -14.62 -17.95
C LEU A 265 0.55 -16.10 -17.94
N SER A 266 0.83 -16.83 -16.85
CA SER A 266 0.51 -18.27 -16.73
C SER A 266 -0.87 -18.54 -16.13
N HIS A 267 -1.61 -17.51 -15.68
CA HIS A 267 -2.91 -17.62 -15.03
C HIS A 267 -3.96 -16.74 -15.73
N PRO A 268 -4.58 -17.24 -16.82
CA PRO A 268 -5.55 -16.45 -17.59
C PRO A 268 -6.72 -15.90 -16.76
N GLU A 269 -7.10 -16.57 -15.70
CA GLU A 269 -8.14 -16.12 -14.77
C GLU A 269 -7.78 -14.82 -14.02
N SER A 270 -6.49 -14.48 -13.93
CA SER A 270 -6.01 -13.21 -13.37
C SER A 270 -5.99 -12.06 -14.36
N GLN A 271 -6.19 -12.36 -15.66
CA GLN A 271 -6.10 -11.41 -16.76
C GLN A 271 -7.42 -10.66 -16.98
N ILE A 272 -7.90 -10.00 -15.94
CA ILE A 272 -9.18 -9.29 -16.00
C ILE A 272 -9.04 -8.01 -16.80
N LEU A 273 -9.83 -7.91 -17.88
CA LEU A 273 -9.85 -6.71 -18.73
C LEU A 273 -10.58 -5.56 -18.06
N ASP A 274 -10.07 -4.36 -18.26
CA ASP A 274 -10.67 -3.10 -17.82
C ASP A 274 -10.79 -2.12 -19.01
N PRO A 275 -11.82 -2.28 -19.85
CA PRO A 275 -11.99 -1.44 -21.05
C PRO A 275 -12.26 0.02 -20.72
N GLU A 276 -12.85 0.32 -19.56
CA GLU A 276 -13.13 1.68 -19.12
C GLU A 276 -11.82 2.40 -18.79
N PHE A 277 -10.96 1.74 -18.04
CA PHE A 277 -9.62 2.26 -17.74
C PHE A 277 -8.75 2.34 -19.01
N ASP A 278 -8.82 1.36 -19.94
CA ASP A 278 -8.11 1.45 -21.21
C ASP A 278 -8.53 2.67 -22.02
N SER A 279 -9.84 2.94 -22.10
CA SER A 279 -10.40 4.10 -22.77
C SER A 279 -9.98 5.42 -22.08
N TRP A 280 -9.94 5.44 -20.74
CA TRP A 280 -9.44 6.59 -20.00
C TRP A 280 -7.96 6.87 -20.33
N CYS A 281 -7.11 5.84 -20.37
CA CYS A 281 -5.71 5.97 -20.78
C CYS A 281 -5.57 6.55 -22.18
N ASP A 282 -6.39 6.09 -23.14
CA ASP A 282 -6.37 6.58 -24.51
C ASP A 282 -6.80 8.05 -24.61
N ARG A 283 -7.80 8.49 -23.81
CA ARG A 283 -8.18 9.91 -23.73
C ARG A 283 -7.06 10.79 -23.21
N ILE A 284 -6.36 10.35 -22.15
CA ILE A 284 -5.20 11.07 -21.61
C ILE A 284 -4.08 11.17 -22.66
N ALA A 285 -3.74 10.05 -23.31
CA ALA A 285 -2.71 10.03 -24.34
C ALA A 285 -3.04 10.96 -25.54
N ASN A 286 -4.29 10.95 -25.97
CA ASN A 286 -4.74 11.84 -27.06
C ASN A 286 -4.71 13.31 -26.65
N ALA A 287 -5.06 13.66 -25.40
CA ALA A 287 -5.00 15.03 -24.91
C ALA A 287 -3.55 15.56 -24.87
N ILE A 288 -2.60 14.76 -24.41
CA ILE A 288 -1.18 15.13 -24.39
C ILE A 288 -0.66 15.30 -25.82
N SER A 289 -0.94 14.34 -26.73
CA SER A 289 -0.53 14.44 -28.14
C SER A 289 -1.13 15.64 -28.85
N ALA A 290 -2.35 16.03 -28.52
CA ALA A 290 -2.97 17.24 -29.09
C ALA A 290 -2.29 18.52 -28.60
N ALA A 291 -1.89 18.55 -27.31
CA ALA A 291 -1.13 19.68 -26.76
C ALA A 291 0.23 19.82 -27.44
N ASP A 292 0.98 18.73 -27.62
CA ASP A 292 2.29 18.73 -28.29
C ASP A 292 2.16 19.28 -29.74
N LYS A 293 1.17 18.79 -30.50
CA LYS A 293 0.92 19.28 -31.87
C LYS A 293 0.56 20.75 -31.91
N ALA A 294 -0.16 21.27 -30.92
CA ALA A 294 -0.50 22.68 -30.85
C ALA A 294 0.75 23.56 -30.63
N PHE A 295 1.75 23.08 -29.88
CA PHE A 295 3.02 23.78 -29.71
C PHE A 295 3.92 23.72 -30.94
N GLU A 296 3.92 22.64 -31.72
CA GLU A 296 4.69 22.51 -32.96
C GLU A 296 4.18 23.45 -34.08
N LEU A 297 2.92 23.88 -34.01
CA LEU A 297 2.27 24.75 -35.01
C LEU A 297 2.31 26.24 -34.64
N SER A 298 2.77 26.58 -33.46
CA SER A 298 2.91 27.96 -32.96
C SER A 298 4.33 28.50 -33.16
#